data_d9a1cb9f030ebf9544e7a5fa14f406d4
#
_entry.id   d9a1cb9f030ebf9544e7a5fa14f406d4
#
_cell.length_a   1.000
_cell.length_b   1.000
_cell.length_c   1.000
_cell.angle_alpha   90.00
_cell.angle_beta   90.00
_cell.angle_gamma   90.00
#
_symmetry.space_group_name_H-M   'P 1'
#
loop_
_entity.id
_entity.type
_entity.pdbx_description
1 polymer ?
#
loop_
_entity_poly.entity_id
_entity_poly.type
_entity_poly.pdbx_seq_one_letter_code
_entity_poly.pdbx_strand_id
1 'polypeptide(L)'
;MNELPEILQDRDSVVLGDAYYLEDMPNDLYHNCPGLSSSTARRFAQSQEHALHEEMLESAALRFGTAAHALIVEGEDAFNKEIACINGSMYTKANKELKEDYEKRGYTVISKADRDTIFEMREALIPEGDKLLHPNEDEFPGVFGKPYERALFWYEKDLLLKVKADVLRYPLDPTFDSNSIILVDYKTTSDCSVYGFTKSVRNYQYDLQAAWYKRAFERAGFKVEGFYFVAQEKKKPYATKIFKMSDRDMESGWIYLEGVLSHYRGVVIDGDKPSIYNSPNIIELNLTNKGE
;
A
#
# COMPACT_ATOMS: atom_id res chain seq x y z
N MET A 1 15.72 -21.63 2.55
CA MET A 1 15.26 -20.22 2.49
C MET A 1 16.49 -19.36 2.21
N ASN A 2 16.44 -18.41 1.28
CA ASN A 2 17.55 -17.49 1.06
C ASN A 2 17.66 -16.56 2.26
N GLU A 3 18.88 -16.15 2.62
CA GLU A 3 19.10 -15.21 3.73
C GLU A 3 18.64 -13.79 3.39
N LEU A 4 18.20 -13.03 4.40
CA LEU A 4 17.91 -11.61 4.22
C LEU A 4 19.19 -10.84 3.88
N PRO A 5 19.09 -9.72 3.12
CA PRO A 5 20.20 -8.81 2.91
C PRO A 5 20.80 -8.31 4.24
N GLU A 6 22.11 -8.07 4.29
CA GLU A 6 22.87 -7.67 5.48
C GLU A 6 22.20 -6.50 6.25
N ILE A 7 21.70 -5.49 5.53
CA ILE A 7 21.00 -4.33 6.12
C ILE A 7 19.72 -4.71 6.90
N LEU A 8 19.18 -5.90 6.70
CA LEU A 8 17.99 -6.42 7.39
C LEU A 8 18.33 -7.51 8.42
N GLN A 9 19.56 -8.07 8.40
CA GLN A 9 19.99 -9.14 9.32
C GLN A 9 20.18 -8.66 10.76
N ASP A 10 20.56 -7.40 10.96
CA ASP A 10 20.76 -6.82 12.29
C ASP A 10 19.46 -6.45 13.02
N ARG A 11 18.29 -6.76 12.41
CA ARG A 11 16.98 -6.50 12.99
C ARG A 11 16.37 -7.74 13.56
N ASP A 12 15.60 -7.57 14.63
CA ASP A 12 14.77 -8.64 15.17
C ASP A 12 13.79 -9.10 14.09
N SER A 13 14.03 -10.30 13.58
CA SER A 13 13.20 -10.91 12.56
C SER A 13 12.64 -12.23 13.05
N VAL A 14 11.38 -12.49 12.74
CA VAL A 14 10.71 -13.76 13.01
C VAL A 14 10.45 -14.47 11.68
N VAL A 15 10.89 -15.71 11.58
CA VAL A 15 10.58 -16.54 10.42
C VAL A 15 9.16 -17.09 10.57
N LEU A 16 8.32 -16.77 9.59
CA LEU A 16 6.94 -17.20 9.50
C LEU A 16 6.76 -17.96 8.17
N GLY A 17 6.59 -19.27 8.21
CA GLY A 17 6.52 -20.11 7.00
C GLY A 17 7.75 -19.89 6.11
N ASP A 18 7.53 -19.39 4.88
CA ASP A 18 8.56 -19.02 3.91
C ASP A 18 8.85 -17.51 3.86
N ALA A 19 8.43 -16.75 4.87
CA ALA A 19 8.61 -15.32 4.95
C ALA A 19 9.35 -14.89 6.22
N TYR A 20 9.91 -13.67 6.18
CA TYR A 20 10.50 -12.99 7.32
C TYR A 20 9.60 -11.82 7.74
N TYR A 21 9.17 -11.80 8.98
CA TYR A 21 8.52 -10.65 9.61
C TYR A 21 9.58 -9.81 10.31
N LEU A 22 9.59 -8.50 10.05
CA LEU A 22 10.42 -7.54 10.75
C LEU A 22 9.54 -6.63 11.60
N GLU A 23 9.81 -6.66 12.91
CA GLU A 23 9.08 -5.83 13.85
C GLU A 23 9.50 -4.36 13.72
N ASP A 24 8.53 -3.46 13.92
CA ASP A 24 8.74 -2.00 13.92
C ASP A 24 9.60 -1.46 12.77
N MET A 25 9.30 -1.90 11.54
CA MET A 25 9.99 -1.46 10.34
C MET A 25 9.62 0.01 10.00
N PRO A 26 10.54 0.98 10.20
CA PRO A 26 10.26 2.39 9.86
C PRO A 26 9.96 2.56 8.37
N ASN A 27 9.11 3.53 8.03
CA ASN A 27 8.70 3.79 6.65
C ASN A 27 9.88 4.12 5.72
N ASP A 28 10.78 4.99 6.18
CA ASP A 28 11.98 5.38 5.43
C ASP A 28 12.89 4.18 5.14
N LEU A 29 13.11 3.32 6.14
CA LEU A 29 13.91 2.11 5.95
C LEU A 29 13.19 1.10 5.05
N TYR A 30 11.87 0.89 5.23
CA TYR A 30 11.11 -0.02 4.37
C TYR A 30 11.18 0.41 2.90
N HIS A 31 11.08 1.71 2.62
CA HIS A 31 11.16 2.20 1.24
C HIS A 31 12.56 2.06 0.65
N ASN A 32 13.61 2.31 1.42
CA ASN A 32 15.00 2.32 0.96
C ASN A 32 15.70 0.96 1.01
N CYS A 33 15.16 -0.02 1.75
CA CYS A 33 15.78 -1.35 1.80
C CYS A 33 15.54 -2.16 0.51
N PRO A 34 16.42 -3.15 0.24
CA PRO A 34 16.23 -4.07 -0.87
C PRO A 34 14.87 -4.78 -0.84
N GLY A 35 14.44 -5.26 -1.97
CA GLY A 35 13.20 -5.97 -2.16
C GLY A 35 12.20 -5.21 -3.02
N LEU A 36 11.61 -5.91 -3.96
CA LEU A 36 10.59 -5.38 -4.85
C LEU A 36 9.26 -5.26 -4.09
N SER A 37 8.67 -4.06 -4.10
CA SER A 37 7.36 -3.81 -3.51
C SER A 37 6.23 -3.93 -4.54
N SER A 38 4.99 -4.12 -4.08
CA SER A 38 3.79 -4.08 -4.91
C SER A 38 3.71 -2.80 -5.76
N SER A 39 4.02 -1.64 -5.20
CA SER A 39 3.97 -0.37 -5.93
C SER A 39 4.99 -0.31 -7.06
N THR A 40 6.22 -0.75 -6.81
CA THR A 40 7.27 -0.81 -7.85
C THR A 40 6.93 -1.85 -8.92
N ALA A 41 6.43 -3.03 -8.53
CA ALA A 41 6.01 -4.06 -9.48
C ALA A 41 4.87 -3.58 -10.40
N ARG A 42 3.88 -2.87 -9.87
CA ARG A 42 2.77 -2.28 -10.67
C ARG A 42 3.28 -1.19 -11.63
N ARG A 43 4.20 -0.33 -11.21
CA ARG A 43 4.83 0.66 -12.09
C ARG A 43 5.63 -0.03 -13.20
N PHE A 44 6.41 -1.05 -12.86
CA PHE A 44 7.18 -1.84 -13.80
C PHE A 44 6.27 -2.56 -14.83
N ALA A 45 5.11 -3.04 -14.39
CA ALA A 45 4.10 -3.61 -15.26
C ALA A 45 3.56 -2.61 -16.30
N GLN A 46 3.48 -1.34 -15.95
CA GLN A 46 3.04 -0.28 -16.87
C GLN A 46 4.15 0.15 -17.82
N SER A 47 5.35 0.38 -17.30
CA SER A 47 6.52 0.79 -18.09
C SER A 47 7.80 0.50 -17.30
N GLN A 48 8.61 -0.41 -17.82
CA GLN A 48 9.84 -0.85 -17.18
C GLN A 48 10.85 0.29 -17.01
N GLU A 49 11.09 1.06 -18.09
CA GLU A 49 12.01 2.22 -18.06
C GLU A 49 11.59 3.26 -17.02
N HIS A 50 10.32 3.67 -17.00
CA HIS A 50 9.84 4.64 -16.01
C HIS A 50 9.95 4.12 -14.58
N ALA A 51 9.66 2.84 -14.36
CA ALA A 51 9.75 2.26 -13.02
C ALA A 51 11.19 2.22 -12.46
N LEU A 52 12.19 2.11 -13.34
CA LEU A 52 13.60 2.04 -12.96
C LEU A 52 14.27 3.41 -12.84
N HIS A 53 13.80 4.42 -13.58
CA HIS A 53 14.46 5.71 -13.70
C HIS A 53 13.69 6.89 -13.10
N GLU A 54 12.39 6.78 -12.92
CA GLU A 54 11.59 7.86 -12.33
C GLU A 54 11.65 7.85 -10.81
N GLU A 55 12.13 8.94 -10.23
CA GLU A 55 11.88 9.23 -8.82
C GLU A 55 10.39 9.42 -8.59
N MET A 56 9.85 8.80 -7.55
CA MET A 56 8.46 9.03 -7.13
C MET A 56 8.32 10.46 -6.61
N LEU A 57 7.80 11.35 -7.46
CA LEU A 57 7.44 12.69 -7.00
C LEU A 57 6.26 12.61 -6.04
N GLU A 58 6.47 13.11 -4.86
CA GLU A 58 5.45 13.15 -3.82
C GLU A 58 4.37 14.18 -4.16
N SER A 59 3.23 13.72 -4.69
CA SER A 59 2.10 14.59 -5.02
C SER A 59 1.34 15.05 -3.75
N ALA A 60 0.61 16.18 -3.86
CA ALA A 60 -0.28 16.61 -2.78
C ALA A 60 -1.34 15.55 -2.41
N ALA A 61 -1.81 14.79 -3.40
CA ALA A 61 -2.76 13.69 -3.17
C ALA A 61 -2.12 12.52 -2.39
N LEU A 62 -0.86 12.22 -2.66
CA LEU A 62 -0.11 11.19 -1.93
C LEU A 62 0.11 11.62 -0.48
N ARG A 63 0.61 12.86 -0.23
CA ARG A 63 0.78 13.40 1.13
C ARG A 63 -0.51 13.41 1.93
N PHE A 64 -1.63 13.82 1.29
CA PHE A 64 -2.94 13.74 1.92
C PHE A 64 -3.32 12.31 2.30
N GLY A 65 -3.08 11.35 1.40
CA GLY A 65 -3.35 9.93 1.65
C GLY A 65 -2.51 9.39 2.81
N THR A 66 -1.21 9.68 2.84
CA THR A 66 -0.30 9.31 3.94
C THR A 66 -0.76 9.89 5.28
N ALA A 67 -1.12 11.17 5.30
CA ALA A 67 -1.59 11.81 6.53
C ALA A 67 -2.96 11.28 7.00
N ALA A 68 -3.87 10.99 6.07
CA ALA A 68 -5.16 10.38 6.40
C ALA A 68 -4.97 8.95 6.95
N HIS A 69 -4.05 8.16 6.36
CA HIS A 69 -3.70 6.84 6.86
C HIS A 69 -3.15 6.93 8.29
N ALA A 70 -2.14 7.76 8.53
CA ALA A 70 -1.54 7.92 9.85
C ALA A 70 -2.57 8.27 10.94
N LEU A 71 -3.57 9.15 10.66
CA LEU A 71 -4.59 9.50 11.63
C LEU A 71 -5.68 8.43 11.75
N ILE A 72 -6.21 7.97 10.62
CA ILE A 72 -7.43 7.17 10.59
C ILE A 72 -7.15 5.70 10.89
N VAL A 73 -5.99 5.18 10.51
CA VAL A 73 -5.61 3.78 10.74
C VAL A 73 -4.76 3.63 12.01
N GLU A 74 -3.73 4.46 12.18
CA GLU A 74 -2.75 4.30 13.26
C GLU A 74 -3.02 5.19 14.48
N GLY A 75 -3.82 6.24 14.30
CA GLY A 75 -4.25 7.14 15.40
C GLY A 75 -3.43 8.42 15.53
N GLU A 76 -3.80 9.24 16.53
CA GLU A 76 -3.22 10.59 16.70
C GLU A 76 -1.73 10.58 17.05
N ASP A 77 -1.26 9.59 17.78
CA ASP A 77 0.16 9.50 18.16
C ASP A 77 1.05 9.30 16.93
N ALA A 78 0.67 8.40 16.02
CA ALA A 78 1.36 8.19 14.75
C ALA A 78 1.28 9.44 13.87
N PHE A 79 0.09 10.04 13.76
CA PHE A 79 -0.09 11.29 13.03
C PHE A 79 0.82 12.40 13.53
N ASN A 80 0.88 12.64 14.83
CA ASN A 80 1.71 13.69 15.41
C ASN A 80 3.21 13.43 15.27
N LYS A 81 3.61 12.17 15.18
CA LYS A 81 5.00 11.75 14.99
C LYS A 81 5.50 11.94 13.56
N GLU A 82 4.62 11.73 12.57
CA GLU A 82 5.00 11.63 11.17
C GLU A 82 4.55 12.81 10.31
N ILE A 83 3.54 13.57 10.77
CA ILE A 83 2.90 14.61 9.97
C ILE A 83 3.18 16.00 10.54
N ALA A 84 3.70 16.89 9.70
CA ALA A 84 3.83 18.31 10.02
C ALA A 84 2.76 19.13 9.30
N CYS A 85 2.20 20.13 10.00
CA CYS A 85 1.13 20.96 9.48
C CYS A 85 1.59 22.41 9.34
N ILE A 86 1.40 22.99 8.15
CA ILE A 86 1.73 24.39 7.86
C ILE A 86 0.45 25.23 7.81
N ASN A 87 0.46 26.34 8.57
CA ASN A 87 -0.60 27.32 8.55
C ASN A 87 -0.43 28.31 7.38
N GLY A 88 -1.54 28.66 6.72
CA GLY A 88 -1.57 29.61 5.62
C GLY A 88 -1.16 29.00 4.27
N SER A 89 -0.83 29.85 3.32
CA SER A 89 -0.50 29.41 1.96
C SER A 89 0.85 28.70 1.90
N MET A 90 0.88 27.49 1.36
CA MET A 90 2.09 26.71 1.12
C MET A 90 3.07 27.34 0.13
N TYR A 91 2.65 28.40 -0.58
CA TYR A 91 3.43 29.03 -1.66
C TYR A 91 4.23 30.26 -1.20
N THR A 92 4.07 30.72 0.05
CA THR A 92 4.89 31.82 0.58
C THR A 92 6.34 31.37 0.76
N LYS A 93 7.29 32.31 0.65
CA LYS A 93 8.72 31.97 0.83
C LYS A 93 8.98 31.32 2.18
N ALA A 94 8.48 31.89 3.27
CA ALA A 94 8.64 31.35 4.61
C ALA A 94 8.07 29.94 4.77
N ASN A 95 6.88 29.66 4.20
CA ASN A 95 6.28 28.33 4.30
C ASN A 95 6.95 27.30 3.39
N LYS A 96 7.57 27.71 2.28
CA LYS A 96 8.42 26.82 1.48
C LYS A 96 9.68 26.40 2.24
N GLU A 97 10.37 27.37 2.86
CA GLU A 97 11.55 27.09 3.69
C GLU A 97 11.19 26.19 4.89
N LEU A 98 10.05 26.44 5.55
CA LEU A 98 9.55 25.62 6.64
C LEU A 98 9.19 24.20 6.18
N LYS A 99 8.55 24.07 5.00
CA LYS A 99 8.25 22.77 4.39
C LYS A 99 9.53 21.97 4.15
N GLU A 100 10.54 22.58 3.53
CA GLU A 100 11.82 21.93 3.26
C GLU A 100 12.53 21.50 4.55
N ASP A 101 12.44 22.27 5.64
CA ASP A 101 12.99 21.90 6.95
C ASP A 101 12.29 20.66 7.52
N TYR A 102 10.95 20.65 7.49
CA TYR A 102 10.19 19.47 7.95
C TYR A 102 10.47 18.23 7.10
N GLU A 103 10.49 18.36 5.76
CA GLU A 103 10.80 17.25 4.87
C GLU A 103 12.22 16.68 5.09
N LYS A 104 13.22 17.53 5.32
CA LYS A 104 14.58 17.08 5.70
C LYS A 104 14.62 16.33 7.03
N ARG A 105 13.67 16.59 7.91
CA ARG A 105 13.52 15.90 9.20
C ARG A 105 12.64 14.64 9.09
N GLY A 106 12.20 14.27 7.89
CA GLY A 106 11.42 13.07 7.62
C GLY A 106 9.91 13.21 7.81
N TYR A 107 9.37 14.44 7.97
CA TYR A 107 7.94 14.64 8.10
C TYR A 107 7.25 14.70 6.73
N THR A 108 6.08 14.08 6.62
CA THR A 108 5.13 14.38 5.55
C THR A 108 4.43 15.71 5.87
N VAL A 109 4.49 16.68 4.93
CA VAL A 109 4.00 18.04 5.18
C VAL A 109 2.68 18.29 4.48
N ILE A 110 1.66 18.68 5.27
CA ILE A 110 0.31 19.01 4.78
C ILE A 110 -0.10 20.44 5.16
N SER A 111 -1.14 20.95 4.50
CA SER A 111 -1.75 22.22 4.89
C SER A 111 -2.66 22.06 6.11
N LYS A 112 -2.92 23.18 6.81
CA LYS A 112 -3.94 23.18 7.88
C LYS A 112 -5.31 22.75 7.38
N ALA A 113 -5.69 23.14 6.16
CA ALA A 113 -6.98 22.77 5.57
C ALA A 113 -7.07 21.24 5.33
N ASP A 114 -5.98 20.60 4.86
CA ASP A 114 -5.92 19.16 4.71
C ASP A 114 -6.02 18.46 6.07
N ARG A 115 -5.28 18.97 7.09
CA ARG A 115 -5.38 18.46 8.45
C ARG A 115 -6.82 18.50 8.97
N ASP A 116 -7.45 19.67 8.91
CA ASP A 116 -8.82 19.84 9.41
C ASP A 116 -9.79 18.90 8.67
N THR A 117 -9.62 18.74 7.34
CA THR A 117 -10.38 17.76 6.55
C THR A 117 -10.16 16.32 7.00
N ILE A 118 -8.92 15.92 7.27
CA ILE A 118 -8.60 14.55 7.71
C ILE A 118 -9.22 14.25 9.09
N PHE A 119 -9.21 15.21 10.00
CA PHE A 119 -9.88 15.06 11.29
C PHE A 119 -11.41 14.92 11.13
N GLU A 120 -12.05 15.73 10.26
CA GLU A 120 -13.47 15.57 9.94
C GLU A 120 -13.76 14.19 9.27
N MET A 121 -12.85 13.68 8.43
CA MET A 121 -12.96 12.34 7.84
C MET A 121 -12.91 11.25 8.91
N ARG A 122 -12.03 11.38 9.91
CA ARG A 122 -11.95 10.44 11.04
C ARG A 122 -13.27 10.37 11.81
N GLU A 123 -13.88 11.52 12.10
CA GLU A 123 -15.19 11.60 12.79
C GLU A 123 -16.35 11.06 11.94
N ALA A 124 -16.23 11.11 10.62
CA ALA A 124 -17.25 10.64 9.68
C ALA A 124 -17.12 9.15 9.29
N LEU A 125 -16.10 8.46 9.81
CA LEU A 125 -15.88 7.05 9.50
C LEU A 125 -17.07 6.22 10.00
N ILE A 126 -17.63 5.38 9.12
CA ILE A 126 -18.75 4.51 9.49
C ILE A 126 -18.31 3.41 10.46
N PRO A 127 -19.21 2.94 11.37
CA PRO A 127 -18.86 1.94 12.38
C PRO A 127 -18.27 0.64 11.82
N GLU A 128 -18.75 0.17 10.66
CA GLU A 128 -18.23 -1.02 10.00
C GLU A 128 -16.78 -0.80 9.50
N GLY A 129 -16.46 0.40 9.00
CA GLY A 129 -15.13 0.78 8.60
C GLY A 129 -14.18 0.90 9.79
N ASP A 130 -14.64 1.56 10.85
CA ASP A 130 -13.91 1.69 12.10
C ASP A 130 -13.58 0.31 12.71
N LYS A 131 -14.55 -0.59 12.77
CA LYS A 131 -14.35 -1.97 13.25
C LYS A 131 -13.34 -2.76 12.41
N LEU A 132 -13.30 -2.56 11.09
CA LEU A 132 -12.32 -3.24 10.23
C LEU A 132 -10.92 -2.69 10.43
N LEU A 133 -10.80 -1.37 10.58
CA LEU A 133 -9.51 -0.70 10.71
C LEU A 133 -8.91 -0.81 12.12
N HIS A 134 -9.73 -0.99 13.17
CA HIS A 134 -9.26 -1.00 14.56
C HIS A 134 -9.63 -2.30 15.27
N PRO A 135 -8.97 -3.44 14.97
CA PRO A 135 -9.17 -4.69 15.69
C PRO A 135 -8.61 -4.59 17.13
N ASN A 136 -9.30 -5.24 18.07
CA ASN A 136 -8.81 -5.42 19.44
C ASN A 136 -7.65 -6.44 19.48
N GLU A 137 -6.93 -6.54 20.60
CA GLU A 137 -5.74 -7.42 20.74
C GLU A 137 -6.03 -8.90 20.45
N ASP A 138 -7.23 -9.40 20.73
CA ASP A 138 -7.67 -10.76 20.45
C ASP A 138 -8.21 -10.98 19.03
N GLU A 139 -8.30 -9.91 18.24
CA GLU A 139 -8.83 -9.93 16.86
C GLU A 139 -7.74 -9.98 15.78
N PHE A 140 -6.48 -10.13 16.14
CA PHE A 140 -5.37 -10.31 15.19
C PHE A 140 -4.29 -11.28 15.72
N PRO A 141 -3.45 -11.88 14.84
CA PRO A 141 -2.39 -12.79 15.27
C PRO A 141 -1.35 -12.10 16.15
N GLY A 142 -1.25 -12.53 17.41
CA GLY A 142 -0.36 -11.94 18.41
C GLY A 142 1.13 -11.98 18.07
N VAL A 143 1.55 -12.85 17.13
CA VAL A 143 2.94 -12.89 16.63
C VAL A 143 3.39 -11.57 16.01
N PHE A 144 2.46 -10.73 15.60
CA PHE A 144 2.77 -9.41 15.02
C PHE A 144 2.79 -8.26 16.04
N GLY A 145 2.50 -8.51 17.30
CA GLY A 145 2.50 -7.53 18.39
C GLY A 145 1.41 -6.44 18.30
N LYS A 146 1.05 -5.98 17.10
CA LYS A 146 -0.01 -5.03 16.80
C LYS A 146 -0.55 -5.31 15.37
N PRO A 147 -1.77 -4.88 15.01
CA PRO A 147 -2.37 -5.20 13.72
C PRO A 147 -1.89 -4.33 12.54
N TYR A 148 -1.19 -3.22 12.80
CA TYR A 148 -0.88 -2.17 11.81
C TYR A 148 0.52 -2.28 11.24
N GLU A 149 0.69 -1.83 9.98
CA GLU A 149 1.98 -1.58 9.34
C GLU A 149 2.95 -2.78 9.42
N ARG A 150 2.43 -3.99 9.12
CA ARG A 150 3.21 -5.23 9.22
C ARG A 150 4.05 -5.48 8.00
N ALA A 151 5.37 -5.47 8.18
CA ALA A 151 6.34 -5.69 7.11
C ALA A 151 6.75 -7.16 7.00
N LEU A 152 6.49 -7.75 5.82
CA LEU A 152 6.97 -9.08 5.47
C LEU A 152 7.92 -9.00 4.28
N PHE A 153 8.92 -9.88 4.31
CA PHE A 153 9.86 -10.11 3.23
C PHE A 153 9.86 -11.60 2.88
N TRP A 154 9.84 -11.91 1.58
CA TRP A 154 9.89 -13.30 1.13
C TRP A 154 10.61 -13.40 -0.20
N TYR A 155 10.98 -14.60 -0.58
CA TYR A 155 11.57 -14.84 -1.88
C TYR A 155 10.60 -15.55 -2.83
N GLU A 156 10.48 -15.05 -4.05
CA GLU A 156 9.96 -15.78 -5.19
C GLU A 156 11.14 -16.12 -6.08
N LYS A 157 11.57 -17.39 -6.07
CA LYS A 157 12.82 -17.84 -6.67
C LYS A 157 14.03 -17.09 -6.07
N ASP A 158 14.68 -16.24 -6.88
CA ASP A 158 15.85 -15.44 -6.51
C ASP A 158 15.53 -13.95 -6.27
N LEU A 159 14.28 -13.55 -6.41
CA LEU A 159 13.84 -12.18 -6.17
C LEU A 159 13.36 -12.01 -4.73
N LEU A 160 13.95 -11.09 -4.00
CA LEU A 160 13.44 -10.64 -2.71
C LEU A 160 12.26 -9.70 -2.95
N LEU A 161 11.13 -10.01 -2.33
CA LEU A 161 9.90 -9.25 -2.38
C LEU A 161 9.56 -8.72 -0.99
N LYS A 162 8.82 -7.61 -0.93
CA LYS A 162 8.41 -7.00 0.33
C LYS A 162 6.98 -6.47 0.28
N VAL A 163 6.33 -6.50 1.42
CA VAL A 163 5.01 -5.92 1.66
C VAL A 163 4.98 -5.23 3.01
N LYS A 164 4.19 -4.19 3.12
CA LYS A 164 3.83 -3.57 4.39
C LYS A 164 2.32 -3.40 4.38
N ALA A 165 1.62 -4.20 5.19
CA ALA A 165 0.17 -4.25 5.21
C ALA A 165 -0.40 -3.21 6.19
N ASP A 166 -1.40 -2.45 5.77
CA ASP A 166 -2.02 -1.42 6.60
C ASP A 166 -2.62 -2.03 7.86
N VAL A 167 -3.55 -3.00 7.70
CA VAL A 167 -4.18 -3.70 8.82
C VAL A 167 -4.33 -5.18 8.51
N LEU A 168 -4.04 -6.02 9.49
CA LEU A 168 -4.38 -7.43 9.44
C LEU A 168 -5.20 -7.83 10.68
N ARG A 169 -6.15 -8.72 10.49
CA ARG A 169 -6.98 -9.21 11.57
C ARG A 169 -7.55 -10.60 11.29
N TYR A 170 -8.04 -11.26 12.34
CA TYR A 170 -8.86 -12.46 12.17
C TYR A 170 -10.18 -12.13 11.44
N PRO A 171 -10.75 -13.10 10.68
CA PRO A 171 -12.08 -12.94 10.13
C PRO A 171 -13.11 -12.64 11.23
N LEU A 172 -14.15 -11.87 10.88
CA LEU A 172 -15.23 -11.54 11.81
C LEU A 172 -16.11 -12.74 12.18
N ASP A 173 -16.08 -13.79 11.37
CA ASP A 173 -16.80 -15.03 11.58
C ASP A 173 -15.91 -16.00 12.39
N PRO A 174 -16.32 -16.42 13.59
CA PRO A 174 -15.51 -17.29 14.46
C PRO A 174 -15.40 -18.76 13.97
N THR A 175 -16.05 -19.12 12.87
CA THR A 175 -15.97 -20.47 12.28
C THR A 175 -14.70 -20.72 11.46
N PHE A 176 -13.92 -19.66 11.18
CA PHE A 176 -12.66 -19.78 10.47
C PHE A 176 -11.53 -20.39 11.33
N ASP A 177 -10.56 -21.01 10.68
CA ASP A 177 -9.40 -21.60 11.33
C ASP A 177 -8.53 -20.51 12.03
N SER A 178 -7.78 -20.90 13.04
CA SER A 178 -6.95 -19.98 13.84
C SER A 178 -5.78 -19.33 13.05
N ASN A 179 -5.44 -19.87 11.87
CA ASN A 179 -4.48 -19.27 10.95
C ASN A 179 -5.14 -18.48 9.81
N SER A 180 -6.48 -18.37 9.81
CA SER A 180 -7.22 -17.55 8.83
C SER A 180 -7.12 -16.09 9.20
N ILE A 181 -6.80 -15.24 8.22
CA ILE A 181 -6.75 -13.79 8.36
C ILE A 181 -7.49 -13.08 7.23
N ILE A 182 -7.88 -11.85 7.47
CA ILE A 182 -8.23 -10.90 6.42
C ILE A 182 -7.26 -9.73 6.44
N LEU A 183 -7.04 -9.15 5.28
CA LEU A 183 -6.23 -7.96 5.08
C LEU A 183 -7.15 -6.79 4.80
N VAL A 184 -6.88 -5.65 5.42
CA VAL A 184 -7.66 -4.44 5.22
C VAL A 184 -6.72 -3.30 4.83
N ASP A 185 -7.10 -2.55 3.81
CA ASP A 185 -6.32 -1.46 3.25
C ASP A 185 -7.23 -0.20 3.16
N TYR A 186 -6.76 0.90 3.76
CA TYR A 186 -7.48 2.16 3.76
C TYR A 186 -7.15 2.99 2.53
N LYS A 187 -8.17 3.46 1.82
CA LYS A 187 -7.99 4.28 0.62
C LYS A 187 -8.80 5.58 0.66
N THR A 188 -8.11 6.70 0.55
CA THR A 188 -8.81 7.95 0.22
C THR A 188 -9.17 7.98 -1.26
N THR A 189 -10.39 8.39 -1.57
CA THR A 189 -10.88 8.46 -2.96
C THR A 189 -11.62 9.77 -3.23
N SER A 190 -11.86 10.06 -4.49
CA SER A 190 -12.75 11.14 -4.92
C SER A 190 -14.21 10.71 -5.05
N ASP A 191 -14.44 9.40 -5.22
CA ASP A 191 -15.76 8.79 -5.42
C ASP A 191 -15.71 7.35 -4.91
N CYS A 192 -16.44 7.07 -3.84
CA CYS A 192 -16.57 5.73 -3.26
C CYS A 192 -17.82 4.97 -3.74
N SER A 193 -18.51 5.45 -4.79
CA SER A 193 -19.52 4.64 -5.48
C SER A 193 -18.88 3.39 -6.08
N VAL A 194 -19.70 2.36 -6.35
CA VAL A 194 -19.18 1.13 -7.00
C VAL A 194 -18.47 1.46 -8.31
N TYR A 195 -19.04 2.33 -9.13
CA TYR A 195 -18.43 2.76 -10.39
C TYR A 195 -17.12 3.51 -10.20
N GLY A 196 -17.11 4.53 -9.33
CA GLY A 196 -15.94 5.39 -9.08
C GLY A 196 -14.78 4.61 -8.47
N PHE A 197 -15.07 3.76 -7.47
CA PHE A 197 -14.01 2.98 -6.85
C PHE A 197 -13.49 1.86 -7.75
N THR A 198 -14.37 1.18 -8.52
CA THR A 198 -13.92 0.20 -9.54
C THR A 198 -13.00 0.84 -10.58
N LYS A 199 -13.29 2.08 -10.99
CA LYS A 199 -12.37 2.83 -11.88
C LYS A 199 -11.03 3.10 -11.18
N SER A 200 -11.02 3.44 -9.90
CA SER A 200 -9.80 3.62 -9.10
C SER A 200 -9.00 2.31 -8.99
N VAL A 201 -9.68 1.19 -8.72
CA VAL A 201 -9.06 -0.15 -8.69
C VAL A 201 -8.31 -0.45 -9.99
N ARG A 202 -8.95 -0.21 -11.14
CA ARG A 202 -8.32 -0.43 -12.46
C ARG A 202 -7.16 0.54 -12.73
N ASN A 203 -7.34 1.83 -12.46
CA ASN A 203 -6.34 2.84 -12.75
C ASN A 203 -5.07 2.68 -11.91
N TYR A 204 -5.22 2.25 -10.65
CA TYR A 204 -4.12 2.08 -9.71
C TYR A 204 -3.71 0.63 -9.51
N GLN A 205 -4.33 -0.29 -10.25
CA GLN A 205 -4.05 -1.74 -10.19
C GLN A 205 -4.12 -2.28 -8.75
N TYR A 206 -5.19 -1.95 -8.02
CA TYR A 206 -5.37 -2.40 -6.64
C TYR A 206 -5.67 -3.90 -6.53
N ASP A 207 -6.14 -4.54 -7.60
CA ASP A 207 -6.23 -5.99 -7.76
C ASP A 207 -4.84 -6.66 -7.67
N LEU A 208 -3.84 -6.08 -8.32
CA LEU A 208 -2.45 -6.55 -8.21
C LEU A 208 -1.87 -6.31 -6.81
N GLN A 209 -2.24 -5.20 -6.15
CA GLN A 209 -1.86 -4.96 -4.76
C GLN A 209 -2.45 -6.05 -3.84
N ALA A 210 -3.73 -6.32 -3.97
CA ALA A 210 -4.40 -7.34 -3.16
C ALA A 210 -3.82 -8.74 -3.38
N ALA A 211 -3.51 -9.11 -4.64
CA ALA A 211 -2.85 -10.36 -4.99
C ALA A 211 -1.45 -10.49 -4.36
N TRP A 212 -0.67 -9.40 -4.40
CA TRP A 212 0.67 -9.34 -3.79
C TRP A 212 0.63 -9.55 -2.29
N TYR A 213 -0.28 -8.86 -1.61
CA TYR A 213 -0.44 -8.94 -0.16
C TYR A 213 -0.92 -10.33 0.26
N LYS A 214 -1.94 -10.87 -0.43
CA LYS A 214 -2.41 -12.23 -0.22
C LYS A 214 -1.25 -13.22 -0.31
N ARG A 215 -0.45 -13.15 -1.37
CA ARG A 215 0.70 -14.03 -1.58
C ARG A 215 1.73 -13.95 -0.45
N ALA A 216 2.05 -12.74 0.01
CA ALA A 216 3.02 -12.55 1.10
C ALA A 216 2.57 -13.25 2.40
N PHE A 217 1.31 -13.06 2.79
CA PHE A 217 0.79 -13.67 4.01
C PHE A 217 0.55 -15.18 3.88
N GLU A 218 0.23 -15.67 2.69
CA GLU A 218 0.22 -17.12 2.42
C GLU A 218 1.62 -17.72 2.53
N ARG A 219 2.67 -17.04 2.07
CA ARG A 219 4.06 -17.46 2.29
C ARG A 219 4.44 -17.46 3.77
N ALA A 220 3.86 -16.57 4.56
CA ALA A 220 4.01 -16.55 6.01
C ALA A 220 3.19 -17.64 6.73
N GLY A 221 2.46 -18.51 6.01
CA GLY A 221 1.69 -19.62 6.56
C GLY A 221 0.27 -19.30 6.99
N PHE A 222 -0.24 -18.10 6.66
CA PHE A 222 -1.62 -17.72 6.91
C PHE A 222 -2.53 -18.09 5.75
N LYS A 223 -3.80 -18.38 6.06
CA LYS A 223 -4.86 -18.50 5.07
C LYS A 223 -5.57 -17.15 4.93
N VAL A 224 -5.41 -16.48 3.80
CA VAL A 224 -6.03 -15.19 3.56
C VAL A 224 -7.45 -15.37 3.03
N GLU A 225 -8.45 -15.12 3.87
CA GLU A 225 -9.89 -15.30 3.56
C GLU A 225 -10.50 -14.09 2.83
N GLY A 226 -9.76 -13.00 2.72
CA GLY A 226 -10.19 -11.85 1.95
C GLY A 226 -9.27 -10.65 2.07
N PHE A 227 -9.36 -9.80 1.06
CA PHE A 227 -8.75 -8.48 1.04
C PHE A 227 -9.83 -7.43 0.93
N TYR A 228 -9.85 -6.48 1.86
CA TYR A 228 -10.88 -5.46 1.96
C TYR A 228 -10.29 -4.07 1.80
N PHE A 229 -10.95 -3.24 1.01
CA PHE A 229 -10.68 -1.81 0.95
C PHE A 229 -11.72 -1.05 1.78
N VAL A 230 -11.27 -0.21 2.68
CA VAL A 230 -12.10 0.83 3.30
C VAL A 230 -11.86 2.12 2.51
N ALA A 231 -12.76 2.41 1.58
CA ALA A 231 -12.65 3.57 0.69
C ALA A 231 -13.44 4.74 1.26
N GLN A 232 -12.77 5.89 1.49
CA GLN A 232 -13.40 7.08 2.04
C GLN A 232 -13.19 8.31 1.15
N GLU A 233 -14.24 9.07 0.91
CA GLU A 233 -14.18 10.29 0.12
C GLU A 233 -13.52 11.44 0.89
N LYS A 234 -12.73 12.25 0.15
CA LYS A 234 -12.03 13.42 0.69
C LYS A 234 -12.91 14.67 0.77
N LYS A 235 -14.16 14.58 0.36
CA LYS A 235 -15.13 15.70 0.36
C LYS A 235 -16.37 15.33 1.16
N LYS A 236 -16.97 16.31 1.81
CA LYS A 236 -18.24 16.12 2.53
C LYS A 236 -19.30 15.48 1.63
N PRO A 237 -20.04 14.48 2.12
CA PRO A 237 -20.15 14.07 3.53
C PRO A 237 -19.07 13.05 3.99
N TYR A 238 -17.94 12.90 3.30
CA TYR A 238 -16.85 11.96 3.59
C TYR A 238 -17.33 10.50 3.58
N ALA A 239 -18.16 10.20 2.58
CA ALA A 239 -18.81 8.89 2.46
C ALA A 239 -17.76 7.77 2.49
N THR A 240 -18.06 6.71 3.23
CA THR A 240 -17.24 5.51 3.34
C THR A 240 -17.96 4.31 2.74
N LYS A 241 -17.23 3.49 1.99
CA LYS A 241 -17.69 2.18 1.51
C LYS A 241 -16.61 1.14 1.70
N ILE A 242 -17.05 -0.09 1.97
CA ILE A 242 -16.18 -1.25 2.11
C ILE A 242 -16.34 -2.13 0.86
N PHE A 243 -15.21 -2.50 0.27
CA PHE A 243 -15.15 -3.36 -0.91
C PHE A 243 -14.30 -4.58 -0.60
N LYS A 244 -14.80 -5.77 -0.89
CA LYS A 244 -14.00 -6.99 -0.87
C LYS A 244 -13.48 -7.26 -2.30
N MET A 245 -12.17 -7.47 -2.44
CA MET A 245 -11.60 -7.95 -3.70
C MET A 245 -12.04 -9.40 -3.94
N SER A 246 -12.41 -9.73 -5.17
CA SER A 246 -12.79 -11.10 -5.50
C SER A 246 -11.58 -12.02 -5.52
N ASP A 247 -11.75 -13.28 -5.09
CA ASP A 247 -10.66 -14.27 -5.13
C ASP A 247 -10.18 -14.48 -6.56
N ARG A 248 -11.10 -14.49 -7.52
CA ARG A 248 -10.78 -14.63 -8.94
C ARG A 248 -9.86 -13.51 -9.44
N ASP A 249 -10.13 -12.27 -9.06
CA ASP A 249 -9.31 -11.13 -9.51
C ASP A 249 -7.94 -11.16 -8.84
N MET A 250 -7.86 -11.58 -7.56
CA MET A 250 -6.57 -11.77 -6.88
C MET A 250 -5.76 -12.92 -7.50
N GLU A 251 -6.38 -14.05 -7.86
CA GLU A 251 -5.71 -15.15 -8.54
C GLU A 251 -5.20 -14.73 -9.93
N SER A 252 -6.05 -14.07 -10.71
CA SER A 252 -5.66 -13.55 -12.03
C SER A 252 -4.55 -12.50 -11.91
N GLY A 253 -4.63 -11.65 -10.89
CA GLY A 253 -3.62 -10.64 -10.57
C GLY A 253 -2.28 -11.28 -10.25
N TRP A 254 -2.25 -12.38 -9.49
CA TRP A 254 -0.99 -13.07 -9.18
C TRP A 254 -0.38 -13.72 -10.43
N ILE A 255 -1.18 -14.38 -11.26
CA ILE A 255 -0.70 -14.95 -12.55
C ILE A 255 -0.07 -13.84 -13.42
N TYR A 256 -0.69 -12.68 -13.48
CA TYR A 256 -0.12 -11.52 -14.19
C TYR A 256 1.20 -11.06 -13.56
N LEU A 257 1.25 -10.96 -12.23
CA LEU A 257 2.45 -10.58 -11.49
C LEU A 257 3.62 -11.57 -11.67
N GLU A 258 3.37 -12.86 -11.82
CA GLU A 258 4.42 -13.84 -12.13
C GLU A 258 5.14 -13.50 -13.45
N GLY A 259 4.39 -13.06 -14.47
CA GLY A 259 4.96 -12.54 -15.71
C GLY A 259 5.78 -11.26 -15.49
N VAL A 260 5.26 -10.33 -14.68
CA VAL A 260 5.98 -9.10 -14.31
C VAL A 260 7.28 -9.41 -13.58
N LEU A 261 7.27 -10.35 -12.62
CA LEU A 261 8.45 -10.79 -11.89
C LEU A 261 9.50 -11.44 -12.80
N SER A 262 9.05 -12.23 -13.78
CA SER A 262 9.95 -12.82 -14.77
C SER A 262 10.67 -11.75 -15.62
N HIS A 263 9.93 -10.74 -16.08
CA HIS A 263 10.52 -9.63 -16.82
C HIS A 263 11.42 -8.76 -15.93
N TYR A 264 11.00 -8.48 -14.70
CA TYR A 264 11.82 -7.73 -13.73
C TYR A 264 13.16 -8.43 -13.48
N ARG A 265 13.12 -9.76 -13.31
CA ARG A 265 14.33 -10.57 -13.16
C ARG A 265 15.22 -10.46 -14.39
N GLY A 266 14.67 -10.61 -15.61
CA GLY A 266 15.40 -10.47 -16.85
C GLY A 266 16.14 -9.13 -16.93
N VAL A 267 15.46 -8.03 -16.60
CA VAL A 267 16.06 -6.69 -16.68
C VAL A 267 17.10 -6.46 -15.58
N VAL A 268 16.77 -6.80 -14.30
CA VAL A 268 17.60 -6.40 -13.15
C VAL A 268 18.75 -7.39 -12.89
N ILE A 269 18.54 -8.68 -13.18
CA ILE A 269 19.53 -9.73 -12.90
C ILE A 269 20.24 -10.16 -14.18
N ASP A 270 19.51 -10.43 -15.25
CA ASP A 270 20.08 -10.99 -16.49
C ASP A 270 20.57 -9.90 -17.45
N GLY A 271 20.25 -8.63 -17.18
CA GLY A 271 20.72 -7.48 -17.96
C GLY A 271 19.93 -7.24 -19.26
N ASP A 272 18.70 -7.73 -19.34
CA ASP A 272 17.82 -7.48 -20.47
C ASP A 272 17.52 -5.98 -20.60
N LYS A 273 17.29 -5.53 -21.82
CA LYS A 273 16.92 -4.13 -22.07
C LYS A 273 15.48 -3.86 -21.61
N PRO A 274 15.25 -2.89 -20.72
CA PRO A 274 13.91 -2.52 -20.30
C PRO A 274 13.09 -1.91 -21.44
N SER A 275 11.78 -2.09 -21.42
CA SER A 275 10.84 -1.55 -22.40
C SER A 275 10.16 -0.27 -21.90
N ILE A 276 9.82 0.63 -22.84
CA ILE A 276 8.95 1.78 -22.61
C ILE A 276 7.57 1.41 -23.14
N TYR A 277 6.61 1.14 -22.26
CA TYR A 277 5.29 0.61 -22.58
C TYR A 277 5.33 -0.65 -23.49
N ASN A 278 4.53 -1.62 -23.22
CA ASN A 278 4.45 -2.88 -24.00
C ASN A 278 3.59 -2.68 -25.27
N SER A 279 3.92 -1.68 -26.09
CA SER A 279 3.14 -1.32 -27.27
C SER A 279 4.04 -0.82 -28.40
N PRO A 280 3.62 -0.92 -29.67
CA PRO A 280 4.34 -0.34 -30.79
C PRO A 280 4.56 1.17 -30.63
N ASN A 281 5.66 1.71 -31.16
CA ASN A 281 5.96 3.15 -31.11
C ASN A 281 4.95 4.02 -31.88
N ILE A 282 4.17 3.41 -32.80
CA ILE A 282 3.13 4.08 -33.56
C ILE A 282 1.82 3.31 -33.35
N ILE A 283 0.83 3.98 -32.77
CA ILE A 283 -0.48 3.43 -32.46
C ILE A 283 -1.54 4.33 -33.08
N GLU A 284 -2.44 3.74 -33.86
CA GLU A 284 -3.62 4.43 -34.34
C GLU A 284 -4.64 4.58 -33.19
N LEU A 285 -4.98 5.82 -32.83
CA LEU A 285 -5.99 6.09 -31.81
C LEU A 285 -7.39 6.00 -32.41
N ASN A 286 -8.16 5.02 -31.99
CA ASN A 286 -9.57 4.88 -32.38
C ASN A 286 -10.48 5.29 -31.21
N LEU A 287 -10.98 6.52 -31.25
CA LEU A 287 -11.84 7.10 -30.21
C LEU A 287 -13.28 6.52 -30.20
N THR A 288 -13.66 5.71 -31.20
CA THR A 288 -14.96 5.07 -31.25
C THR A 288 -15.02 3.79 -30.40
N ASN A 289 -13.89 3.19 -30.09
CA ASN A 289 -13.81 2.09 -29.13
C ASN A 289 -13.89 2.66 -27.70
N LYS A 290 -15.11 2.90 -27.23
CA LYS A 290 -15.36 3.16 -25.80
C LYS A 290 -15.12 1.85 -25.05
N GLY A 291 -13.86 1.64 -24.66
CA GLY A 291 -13.42 0.71 -23.63
C GLY A 291 -14.05 -0.70 -23.65
N GLU A 292 -13.36 -1.67 -24.25
CA GLU A 292 -13.43 -3.05 -23.80
C GLU A 292 -12.64 -3.22 -22.49
#